data_fed3f57f220977303d1ec3e92270dbac
#
_entry.id   fed3f57f220977303d1ec3e92270dbac
#
_cell.length_a   1.000
_cell.length_b   1.000
_cell.length_c   1.000
_cell.angle_alpha   90.00
_cell.angle_beta   90.00
_cell.angle_gamma   90.00
#
_symmetry.space_group_name_H-M   'P 1'
#
loop_
_entity.id
_entity.type
_entity.pdbx_description
1 polymer ?
#
loop_
_entity_poly.entity_id
_entity_poly.type
_entity_poly.pdbx_seq_one_letter_code
_entity_poly.pdbx_strand_id
1 'polypeptide(L)'
;MKSIDLASIDLNLLVAFEALFEERSVTAAAKRLYLGQPAMSAALGRLRILFNDELFIRIGREMQPTSKAVAIAPNIFAALRQIRHTIESSQTFNPISAQRDFSIGSADYTSFVILPKLLEYCREKAPSLNFRMIGFEKDNIGEMLEQGTIQVGLGVFPNPPRQTICVPLFQERFIGIARKKHPAIKNKLISLETFANLSHVLVTLRQDATGEIDKILATHNLQRRIQLTTPHILILPEIISSSDMIAAVPYRIGAYFSNLANIEIFELPLETQPWTVSMIWSQLTDKDDANSWLRQTLKTVCEQI
;
A
#
# COMPACT_ATOMS: atom_id res chain seq x y z
N MET A 1 -16.61 -30.05 -8.30
CA MET A 1 -17.37 -29.33 -7.26
C MET A 1 -18.66 -28.82 -7.89
N LYS A 2 -19.84 -29.07 -7.31
CA LYS A 2 -21.08 -28.42 -7.77
C LYS A 2 -20.94 -26.92 -7.49
N SER A 3 -21.10 -26.07 -8.49
CA SER A 3 -21.16 -24.61 -8.28
C SER A 3 -22.35 -24.31 -7.37
N ILE A 4 -22.12 -23.49 -6.35
CA ILE A 4 -23.18 -23.04 -5.46
C ILE A 4 -24.04 -22.03 -6.26
N ASP A 5 -25.35 -22.29 -6.36
CA ASP A 5 -26.27 -21.35 -6.97
C ASP A 5 -26.60 -20.24 -5.97
N LEU A 6 -26.11 -19.04 -6.21
CA LEU A 6 -26.35 -17.87 -5.36
C LEU A 6 -27.84 -17.48 -5.33
N ALA A 7 -28.65 -17.81 -6.35
CA ALA A 7 -30.06 -17.54 -6.34
C ALA A 7 -30.84 -18.32 -5.25
N SER A 8 -30.28 -19.45 -4.79
CA SER A 8 -30.81 -20.23 -3.69
C SER A 8 -30.44 -19.72 -2.29
N ILE A 9 -29.59 -18.70 -2.21
CA ILE A 9 -29.05 -18.17 -0.94
C ILE A 9 -29.61 -16.76 -0.70
N ASP A 10 -30.20 -16.57 0.49
CA ASP A 10 -30.53 -15.22 0.96
C ASP A 10 -29.27 -14.46 1.35
N LEU A 11 -28.81 -13.55 0.50
CA LEU A 11 -27.59 -12.77 0.72
C LEU A 11 -27.66 -11.85 1.95
N ASN A 12 -28.87 -11.52 2.47
CA ASN A 12 -29.01 -10.79 3.72
C ASN A 12 -28.44 -11.57 4.93
N LEU A 13 -28.31 -12.88 4.80
CA LEU A 13 -27.63 -13.69 5.82
C LEU A 13 -26.19 -13.28 6.01
N LEU A 14 -25.48 -12.84 4.96
CA LEU A 14 -24.09 -12.37 5.07
C LEU A 14 -24.02 -11.05 5.84
N VAL A 15 -25.01 -10.18 5.68
CA VAL A 15 -25.14 -8.94 6.47
C VAL A 15 -25.42 -9.25 7.94
N ALA A 16 -26.27 -10.25 8.20
CA ALA A 16 -26.52 -10.73 9.56
C ALA A 16 -25.26 -11.35 10.19
N PHE A 17 -24.47 -12.10 9.40
CA PHE A 17 -23.18 -12.64 9.85
C PHE A 17 -22.21 -11.53 10.28
N GLU A 18 -22.04 -10.49 9.45
CA GLU A 18 -21.18 -9.33 9.76
C GLU A 18 -21.62 -8.66 11.07
N ALA A 19 -22.91 -8.37 11.23
CA ALA A 19 -23.43 -7.75 12.44
C ALA A 19 -23.22 -8.63 13.69
N LEU A 20 -23.43 -9.93 13.60
CA LEU A 20 -23.18 -10.86 14.71
C LEU A 20 -21.69 -10.97 15.06
N PHE A 21 -20.82 -10.93 14.04
CA PHE A 21 -19.38 -11.03 14.22
C PHE A 21 -18.81 -9.81 14.95
N GLU A 22 -19.30 -8.61 14.65
CA GLU A 22 -18.87 -7.36 15.25
C GLU A 22 -19.50 -7.12 16.63
N GLU A 23 -20.82 -7.30 16.75
CA GLU A 23 -21.57 -7.00 17.98
C GLU A 23 -21.44 -8.05 19.08
N ARG A 24 -21.06 -9.28 18.74
CA ARG A 24 -20.96 -10.40 19.70
C ARG A 24 -22.23 -10.64 20.53
N SER A 25 -23.37 -10.17 20.03
CA SER A 25 -24.68 -10.24 20.70
C SER A 25 -25.82 -10.29 19.69
N VAL A 26 -26.69 -11.29 19.78
CA VAL A 26 -27.86 -11.41 18.92
C VAL A 26 -28.77 -10.19 19.06
N THR A 27 -28.96 -9.68 20.27
CA THR A 27 -29.81 -8.51 20.54
C THR A 27 -29.19 -7.22 19.97
N ALA A 28 -27.89 -7.03 20.12
CA ALA A 28 -27.19 -5.87 19.58
C ALA A 28 -27.17 -5.90 18.06
N ALA A 29 -26.85 -7.05 17.46
CA ALA A 29 -26.88 -7.25 16.00
C ALA A 29 -28.30 -7.02 15.43
N ALA A 30 -29.35 -7.51 16.09
CA ALA A 30 -30.74 -7.25 15.71
C ALA A 30 -31.05 -5.74 15.70
N LYS A 31 -30.69 -5.04 16.76
CA LYS A 31 -30.87 -3.58 16.88
C LYS A 31 -30.12 -2.82 15.76
N ARG A 32 -28.88 -3.21 15.48
CA ARG A 32 -28.06 -2.60 14.43
C ARG A 32 -28.71 -2.74 13.03
N LEU A 33 -29.35 -3.87 12.77
CA LEU A 33 -30.00 -4.12 11.48
C LEU A 33 -31.49 -3.76 11.46
N TYR A 34 -31.98 -3.08 12.50
CA TYR A 34 -33.41 -2.73 12.65
C TYR A 34 -34.35 -3.95 12.57
N LEU A 35 -33.89 -5.10 13.08
CA LEU A 35 -34.66 -6.35 13.12
C LEU A 35 -35.12 -6.67 14.54
N GLY A 36 -36.17 -7.47 14.64
CA GLY A 36 -36.54 -8.13 15.89
C GLY A 36 -35.55 -9.24 16.26
N GLN A 37 -35.30 -9.45 17.56
CA GLN A 37 -34.45 -10.54 18.03
C GLN A 37 -34.83 -11.92 17.48
N PRO A 38 -36.14 -12.31 17.36
CA PRO A 38 -36.51 -13.58 16.74
C PRO A 38 -36.07 -13.71 15.30
N ALA A 39 -36.13 -12.63 14.52
CA ALA A 39 -35.67 -12.61 13.12
C ALA A 39 -34.17 -12.80 13.01
N MET A 40 -33.37 -12.16 13.90
CA MET A 40 -31.93 -12.34 13.94
C MET A 40 -31.54 -13.76 14.38
N SER A 41 -32.29 -14.35 15.35
CA SER A 41 -32.07 -15.75 15.76
C SER A 41 -32.38 -16.73 14.62
N ALA A 42 -33.45 -16.47 13.84
CA ALA A 42 -33.76 -17.26 12.65
C ALA A 42 -32.68 -17.12 11.56
N ALA A 43 -32.14 -15.90 11.33
CA ALA A 43 -31.06 -15.67 10.42
C ALA A 43 -29.78 -16.44 10.84
N LEU A 44 -29.43 -16.45 12.13
CA LEU A 44 -28.34 -17.26 12.66
C LEU A 44 -28.57 -18.76 12.43
N GLY A 45 -29.80 -19.25 12.64
CA GLY A 45 -30.14 -20.64 12.36
C GLY A 45 -29.95 -21.00 10.87
N ARG A 46 -30.36 -20.13 9.94
CA ARG A 46 -30.12 -20.33 8.50
C ARG A 46 -28.63 -20.26 8.13
N LEU A 47 -27.87 -19.37 8.75
CA LEU A 47 -26.41 -19.28 8.58
C LEU A 47 -25.71 -20.58 9.01
N ARG A 48 -26.11 -21.17 10.12
CA ARG A 48 -25.59 -22.45 10.60
C ARG A 48 -25.81 -23.57 9.59
N ILE A 49 -27.00 -23.62 9.00
CA ILE A 49 -27.32 -24.59 7.94
C ILE A 49 -26.45 -24.31 6.70
N LEU A 50 -26.37 -23.05 6.25
CA LEU A 50 -25.64 -22.66 5.05
C LEU A 50 -24.17 -23.04 5.11
N PHE A 51 -23.54 -22.79 6.26
CA PHE A 51 -22.12 -23.05 6.44
C PHE A 51 -21.80 -24.39 7.11
N ASN A 52 -22.84 -25.16 7.52
CA ASN A 52 -22.71 -26.40 8.27
C ASN A 52 -21.76 -26.23 9.48
N ASP A 53 -22.03 -25.21 10.31
CA ASP A 53 -21.24 -24.85 11.49
C ASP A 53 -22.08 -23.99 12.44
N GLU A 54 -21.82 -24.07 13.74
CA GLU A 54 -22.50 -23.22 14.73
C GLU A 54 -22.22 -21.71 14.54
N LEU A 55 -21.12 -21.35 13.92
CA LEU A 55 -20.60 -20.01 13.61
C LEU A 55 -20.41 -19.13 14.85
N PHE A 56 -21.39 -19.07 15.71
CA PHE A 56 -21.35 -18.32 16.96
C PHE A 56 -21.92 -19.18 18.09
N ILE A 57 -21.11 -19.37 19.14
CA ILE A 57 -21.48 -20.11 20.34
C ILE A 57 -21.57 -19.15 21.53
N ARG A 58 -22.53 -19.39 22.42
CA ARG A 58 -22.69 -18.55 23.59
C ARG A 58 -21.73 -18.97 24.70
N ILE A 59 -20.85 -18.05 25.10
CA ILE A 59 -19.94 -18.21 26.24
C ILE A 59 -20.25 -17.10 27.24
N GLY A 60 -20.86 -17.46 28.35
CA GLY A 60 -21.35 -16.47 29.32
C GLY A 60 -22.46 -15.60 28.72
N ARG A 61 -22.20 -14.28 28.62
CA ARG A 61 -23.15 -13.31 28.07
C ARG A 61 -22.90 -12.95 26.61
N GLU A 62 -21.81 -13.40 26.01
CA GLU A 62 -21.38 -13.04 24.67
C GLU A 62 -21.50 -14.20 23.68
N MET A 63 -21.65 -13.85 22.40
CA MET A 63 -21.56 -14.77 21.27
C MET A 63 -20.13 -14.77 20.72
N GLN A 64 -19.42 -15.89 20.92
CA GLN A 64 -18.04 -16.04 20.42
C GLN A 64 -18.04 -16.77 19.07
N PRO A 65 -17.26 -16.28 18.07
CA PRO A 65 -17.18 -16.93 16.77
C PRO A 65 -16.40 -18.24 16.88
N THR A 66 -16.83 -19.24 16.11
CA THR A 66 -16.07 -20.48 15.89
C THR A 66 -14.82 -20.20 15.03
N SER A 67 -13.87 -21.15 15.01
CA SER A 67 -12.71 -21.08 14.12
C SER A 67 -13.13 -20.94 12.65
N LYS A 68 -14.23 -21.58 12.25
CA LYS A 68 -14.79 -21.48 10.90
C LYS A 68 -15.32 -20.07 10.62
N ALA A 69 -16.08 -19.48 11.56
CA ALA A 69 -16.55 -18.10 11.43
C ALA A 69 -15.39 -17.11 11.27
N VAL A 70 -14.32 -17.28 12.05
CA VAL A 70 -13.11 -16.45 11.93
C VAL A 70 -12.44 -16.61 10.56
N ALA A 71 -12.36 -17.84 10.04
CA ALA A 71 -11.72 -18.12 8.75
C ALA A 71 -12.50 -17.53 7.55
N ILE A 72 -13.85 -17.53 7.60
CA ILE A 72 -14.67 -17.02 6.48
C ILE A 72 -14.97 -15.52 6.57
N ALA A 73 -14.85 -14.90 7.75
CA ALA A 73 -15.19 -13.50 7.97
C ALA A 73 -14.47 -12.53 7.01
N PRO A 74 -13.15 -12.64 6.76
CA PRO A 74 -12.46 -11.74 5.84
C PRO A 74 -13.08 -11.72 4.43
N ASN A 75 -13.46 -12.90 3.90
CA ASN A 75 -14.03 -13.03 2.56
C ASN A 75 -15.45 -12.43 2.51
N ILE A 76 -16.28 -12.70 3.53
CA ILE A 76 -17.62 -12.14 3.63
C ILE A 76 -17.57 -10.60 3.71
N PHE A 77 -16.68 -10.06 4.56
CA PHE A 77 -16.53 -8.61 4.71
C PHE A 77 -16.02 -7.94 3.44
N ALA A 78 -15.11 -8.59 2.71
CA ALA A 78 -14.64 -8.09 1.42
C ALA A 78 -15.78 -8.04 0.39
N ALA A 79 -16.58 -9.09 0.29
CA ALA A 79 -17.73 -9.15 -0.61
C ALA A 79 -18.79 -8.08 -0.30
N LEU A 80 -19.16 -7.92 0.98
CA LEU A 80 -20.12 -6.90 1.40
C LEU A 80 -19.60 -5.48 1.17
N ARG A 81 -18.32 -5.25 1.38
CA ARG A 81 -17.65 -3.97 1.08
C ARG A 81 -17.74 -3.65 -0.41
N GLN A 82 -17.49 -4.63 -1.27
CA GLN A 82 -17.58 -4.45 -2.72
C GLN A 82 -19.00 -4.11 -3.17
N ILE A 83 -20.01 -4.78 -2.60
CA ILE A 83 -21.42 -4.49 -2.87
C ILE A 83 -21.77 -3.07 -2.43
N ARG A 84 -21.40 -2.66 -1.21
CA ARG A 84 -21.63 -1.28 -0.72
C ARG A 84 -21.00 -0.26 -1.66
N HIS A 85 -19.74 -0.47 -2.02
CA HIS A 85 -19.02 0.39 -2.95
C HIS A 85 -19.75 0.53 -4.29
N THR A 86 -20.27 -0.57 -4.82
CA THR A 86 -21.04 -0.56 -6.08
C THR A 86 -22.32 0.26 -5.96
N ILE A 87 -23.01 0.22 -4.82
CA ILE A 87 -24.22 0.98 -4.56
C ILE A 87 -23.90 2.47 -4.34
N GLU A 88 -22.83 2.78 -3.60
CA GLU A 88 -22.40 4.13 -3.26
C GLU A 88 -21.83 4.88 -4.48
N SER A 89 -21.17 4.19 -5.40
CA SER A 89 -20.60 4.79 -6.63
C SER A 89 -21.65 5.35 -7.58
N SER A 90 -22.94 5.14 -7.31
CA SER A 90 -24.04 5.77 -8.04
C SER A 90 -24.38 7.20 -7.60
N GLN A 91 -23.73 7.75 -6.56
CA GLN A 91 -23.90 9.13 -6.08
C GLN A 91 -22.73 9.99 -6.48
N THR A 92 -22.99 11.25 -6.89
CA THR A 92 -21.94 12.24 -7.19
C THR A 92 -21.03 12.43 -5.98
N PHE A 93 -19.74 12.16 -6.16
CA PHE A 93 -18.76 12.26 -5.09
C PHE A 93 -18.49 13.72 -4.69
N ASN A 94 -18.76 14.07 -3.43
CA ASN A 94 -18.40 15.36 -2.87
C ASN A 94 -17.33 15.17 -1.79
N PRO A 95 -16.07 15.54 -2.03
CA PRO A 95 -14.95 15.27 -1.12
C PRO A 95 -15.11 15.95 0.25
N ILE A 96 -15.76 17.11 0.34
CA ILE A 96 -15.92 17.85 1.59
C ILE A 96 -16.81 17.10 2.58
N SER A 97 -17.87 16.46 2.10
CA SER A 97 -18.86 15.76 2.94
C SER A 97 -18.73 14.24 2.91
N ALA A 98 -17.91 13.70 2.00
CA ALA A 98 -17.76 12.27 1.86
C ALA A 98 -17.05 11.65 3.07
N GLN A 99 -17.57 10.51 3.54
CA GLN A 99 -16.93 9.65 4.52
C GLN A 99 -16.56 8.35 3.80
N ARG A 100 -15.29 8.21 3.43
CA ARG A 100 -14.83 7.07 2.64
C ARG A 100 -13.39 6.72 3.01
N ASP A 101 -13.07 5.43 2.93
CA ASP A 101 -11.72 4.92 3.07
C ASP A 101 -11.12 4.71 1.69
N PHE A 102 -9.93 5.26 1.46
CA PHE A 102 -9.11 4.97 0.29
C PHE A 102 -7.91 4.12 0.70
N SER A 103 -7.73 2.99 0.01
CA SER A 103 -6.55 2.15 0.15
C SER A 103 -5.59 2.44 -1.01
N ILE A 104 -4.36 2.81 -0.68
CA ILE A 104 -3.32 3.18 -1.64
C ILE A 104 -2.17 2.18 -1.51
N GLY A 105 -1.86 1.49 -2.61
CA GLY A 105 -0.69 0.62 -2.69
C GLY A 105 0.58 1.44 -2.84
N SER A 106 1.56 1.31 -1.93
CA SER A 106 2.79 2.09 -1.99
C SER A 106 3.91 1.43 -1.18
N ALA A 107 5.16 1.68 -1.59
CA ALA A 107 6.35 1.37 -0.79
C ALA A 107 6.76 2.57 0.08
N ASP A 108 7.66 2.33 1.04
CA ASP A 108 8.13 3.32 2.02
C ASP A 108 8.54 4.67 1.38
N TYR A 109 9.38 4.62 0.33
CA TYR A 109 9.86 5.83 -0.34
C TYR A 109 8.73 6.66 -0.94
N THR A 110 7.85 6.02 -1.71
CA THR A 110 6.76 6.72 -2.40
C THR A 110 5.75 7.28 -1.40
N SER A 111 5.46 6.51 -0.34
CA SER A 111 4.63 6.97 0.78
C SER A 111 5.25 8.18 1.48
N PHE A 112 6.56 8.13 1.76
CA PHE A 112 7.28 9.22 2.40
C PHE A 112 7.21 10.53 1.61
N VAL A 113 7.32 10.45 0.29
CA VAL A 113 7.32 11.65 -0.58
C VAL A 113 5.91 12.22 -0.78
N ILE A 114 4.91 11.36 -0.99
CA ILE A 114 3.58 11.80 -1.44
C ILE A 114 2.61 12.03 -0.27
N LEU A 115 2.64 11.15 0.75
CA LEU A 115 1.60 11.15 1.78
C LEU A 115 1.51 12.44 2.60
N PRO A 116 2.62 13.09 3.02
CA PRO A 116 2.53 14.36 3.74
C PRO A 116 1.77 15.44 2.94
N LYS A 117 2.05 15.55 1.64
CA LYS A 117 1.39 16.51 0.74
C LYS A 117 -0.08 16.16 0.51
N LEU A 118 -0.38 14.88 0.35
CA LEU A 118 -1.76 14.41 0.23
C LEU A 118 -2.58 14.77 1.48
N LEU A 119 -2.06 14.49 2.66
CA LEU A 119 -2.76 14.79 3.92
C LEU A 119 -2.89 16.29 4.18
N GLU A 120 -1.87 17.08 3.84
CA GLU A 120 -1.93 18.54 3.90
C GLU A 120 -3.07 19.07 3.02
N TYR A 121 -3.16 18.61 1.76
CA TYR A 121 -4.24 18.98 0.85
C TYR A 121 -5.61 18.54 1.37
N CYS A 122 -5.73 17.31 1.85
CA CYS A 122 -7.01 16.74 2.29
C CYS A 122 -7.54 17.38 3.58
N ARG A 123 -6.68 17.95 4.43
CA ARG A 123 -7.09 18.59 5.68
C ARG A 123 -8.20 19.62 5.47
N GLU A 124 -8.17 20.36 4.37
CA GLU A 124 -9.16 21.41 4.07
C GLU A 124 -10.20 20.95 3.04
N LYS A 125 -9.78 20.14 2.07
CA LYS A 125 -10.59 19.80 0.89
C LYS A 125 -11.41 18.52 1.07
N ALA A 126 -11.00 17.66 2.02
CA ALA A 126 -11.62 16.37 2.21
C ALA A 126 -11.40 15.83 3.65
N PRO A 127 -11.86 16.57 4.69
CA PRO A 127 -11.48 16.35 6.09
C PRO A 127 -11.98 15.03 6.69
N SER A 128 -12.99 14.40 6.09
CA SER A 128 -13.61 13.16 6.58
C SER A 128 -13.19 11.91 5.79
N LEU A 129 -12.25 12.04 4.86
CA LEU A 129 -11.70 10.90 4.14
C LEU A 129 -10.59 10.24 4.96
N ASN A 130 -10.56 8.92 4.91
CA ASN A 130 -9.50 8.12 5.51
C ASN A 130 -8.59 7.52 4.45
N PHE A 131 -7.31 7.38 4.77
CA PHE A 131 -6.32 6.78 3.88
C PHE A 131 -5.64 5.59 4.55
N ARG A 132 -5.57 4.48 3.83
CA ARG A 132 -4.86 3.26 4.25
C ARG A 132 -3.74 2.99 3.27
N MET A 133 -2.50 2.97 3.75
CA MET A 133 -1.35 2.58 2.96
C MET A 133 -1.15 1.07 3.05
N ILE A 134 -1.04 0.42 1.89
CA ILE A 134 -0.89 -1.03 1.79
C ILE A 134 0.38 -1.32 0.98
N GLY A 135 1.30 -2.08 1.59
CA GLY A 135 2.46 -2.61 0.87
C GLY A 135 2.03 -3.61 -0.20
N PHE A 136 2.77 -3.67 -1.29
CA PHE A 136 2.53 -4.63 -2.37
C PHE A 136 3.84 -5.17 -2.93
N GLU A 137 3.78 -6.36 -3.49
CA GLU A 137 4.80 -6.90 -4.37
C GLU A 137 4.42 -6.60 -5.82
N LYS A 138 5.43 -6.42 -6.69
CA LYS A 138 5.18 -6.03 -8.09
C LYS A 138 4.27 -7.01 -8.84
N ASP A 139 4.30 -8.27 -8.45
CA ASP A 139 3.57 -9.34 -9.13
C ASP A 139 2.10 -9.44 -8.70
N ASN A 140 1.73 -8.93 -7.52
CA ASN A 140 0.36 -9.01 -6.99
C ASN A 140 -0.46 -7.73 -7.15
N ILE A 141 0.15 -6.62 -7.56
CA ILE A 141 -0.54 -5.33 -7.61
C ILE A 141 -1.72 -5.31 -8.58
N GLY A 142 -1.62 -6.04 -9.71
CA GLY A 142 -2.72 -6.18 -10.67
C GLY A 142 -3.96 -6.79 -10.04
N GLU A 143 -3.79 -7.89 -9.32
CA GLU A 143 -4.86 -8.57 -8.61
C GLU A 143 -5.47 -7.69 -7.51
N MET A 144 -4.64 -6.98 -6.74
CA MET A 144 -5.10 -6.07 -5.69
C MET A 144 -5.96 -4.93 -6.25
N LEU A 145 -5.63 -4.43 -7.45
CA LEU A 145 -6.41 -3.41 -8.16
C LEU A 145 -7.73 -3.97 -8.70
N GLU A 146 -7.71 -5.17 -9.28
CA GLU A 146 -8.92 -5.84 -9.78
C GLU A 146 -9.91 -6.17 -8.65
N GLN A 147 -9.40 -6.67 -7.53
CA GLN A 147 -10.22 -7.00 -6.36
C GLN A 147 -10.67 -5.76 -5.56
N GLY A 148 -10.17 -4.56 -5.90
CA GLY A 148 -10.47 -3.33 -5.17
C GLY A 148 -9.83 -3.27 -3.78
N THR A 149 -8.87 -4.14 -3.47
CA THR A 149 -8.08 -4.09 -2.24
C THR A 149 -7.34 -2.76 -2.10
N ILE A 150 -6.88 -2.23 -3.22
CA ILE A 150 -6.36 -0.87 -3.37
C ILE A 150 -7.06 -0.17 -4.54
N GLN A 151 -7.26 1.14 -4.43
CA GLN A 151 -7.84 1.96 -5.49
C GLN A 151 -6.78 2.44 -6.48
N VAL A 152 -5.58 2.75 -5.97
CA VAL A 152 -4.43 3.15 -6.79
C VAL A 152 -3.16 2.52 -6.26
N GLY A 153 -2.20 2.28 -7.16
CA GLY A 153 -0.83 1.90 -6.82
C GLY A 153 0.14 3.02 -7.18
N LEU A 154 1.08 3.32 -6.28
CA LEU A 154 2.12 4.33 -6.46
C LEU A 154 3.48 3.66 -6.49
N GLY A 155 4.25 3.86 -7.57
CA GLY A 155 5.55 3.21 -7.70
C GLY A 155 6.17 3.31 -9.09
N VAL A 156 7.09 2.40 -9.39
CA VAL A 156 7.78 2.30 -10.69
C VAL A 156 7.25 1.08 -11.44
N PHE A 157 6.55 1.31 -12.54
CA PHE A 157 5.88 0.29 -13.34
C PHE A 157 6.36 0.31 -14.79
N PRO A 158 7.54 -0.26 -15.11
CA PRO A 158 8.04 -0.31 -16.48
C PRO A 158 7.17 -1.19 -17.39
N ASN A 159 6.54 -2.21 -16.82
CA ASN A 159 5.60 -3.11 -17.49
C ASN A 159 4.33 -3.17 -16.62
N PRO A 160 3.42 -2.21 -16.75
CA PRO A 160 2.21 -2.19 -15.94
C PRO A 160 1.35 -3.43 -16.23
N PRO A 161 0.62 -3.97 -15.23
CA PRO A 161 -0.27 -5.09 -15.42
C PRO A 161 -1.33 -4.81 -16.49
N ARG A 162 -1.80 -5.86 -17.16
CA ARG A 162 -2.92 -5.75 -18.10
C ARG A 162 -4.15 -5.18 -17.39
N GLN A 163 -5.01 -4.51 -18.15
CA GLN A 163 -6.26 -3.90 -17.63
C GLN A 163 -6.02 -2.79 -16.59
N THR A 164 -4.81 -2.26 -16.51
CA THR A 164 -4.50 -1.07 -15.71
C THR A 164 -4.23 0.14 -16.60
N ILE A 165 -4.47 1.32 -16.06
CA ILE A 165 -4.04 2.60 -16.62
C ILE A 165 -2.85 3.08 -15.79
N CYS A 166 -1.77 3.47 -16.45
CA CYS A 166 -0.54 3.93 -15.82
C CYS A 166 -0.24 5.35 -16.27
N VAL A 167 -0.04 6.26 -15.31
CA VAL A 167 0.20 7.68 -15.57
C VAL A 167 1.43 8.15 -14.79
N PRO A 168 2.37 8.88 -15.42
CA PRO A 168 3.53 9.43 -14.74
C PRO A 168 3.11 10.49 -13.70
N LEU A 169 3.82 10.52 -12.57
CA LEU A 169 3.67 11.52 -11.53
C LEU A 169 4.87 12.47 -11.48
N PHE A 170 6.07 11.92 -11.32
CA PHE A 170 7.31 12.71 -11.31
C PHE A 170 8.52 11.87 -11.69
N GLN A 171 9.59 12.56 -12.07
CA GLN A 171 10.90 11.95 -12.33
C GLN A 171 11.73 11.89 -11.05
N GLU A 172 12.51 10.83 -10.93
CA GLU A 172 13.44 10.63 -9.83
C GLU A 172 14.80 10.17 -10.34
N ARG A 173 15.87 10.42 -9.56
CA ARG A 173 17.23 9.98 -9.85
C ARG A 173 17.93 9.42 -8.62
N PHE A 174 18.99 8.68 -8.81
CA PHE A 174 19.83 8.24 -7.70
C PHE A 174 20.80 9.35 -7.25
N ILE A 175 21.08 9.33 -5.95
CA ILE A 175 22.16 10.07 -5.29
C ILE A 175 22.85 9.13 -4.30
N GLY A 176 24.12 9.32 -4.08
CA GLY A 176 24.86 8.64 -3.02
C GLY A 176 24.63 9.30 -1.66
N ILE A 177 24.52 8.51 -0.60
CA ILE A 177 24.56 8.98 0.79
C ILE A 177 25.68 8.29 1.54
N ALA A 178 26.36 9.06 2.39
CA ALA A 178 27.41 8.61 3.30
C ALA A 178 27.37 9.41 4.60
N ARG A 179 28.04 8.94 5.64
CA ARG A 179 28.23 9.78 6.82
C ARG A 179 29.09 11.04 6.49
N LYS A 180 28.84 12.13 7.17
CA LYS A 180 29.70 13.34 7.04
C LYS A 180 31.16 12.99 7.33
N LYS A 181 32.08 13.59 6.56
CA LYS A 181 33.53 13.34 6.66
C LYS A 181 33.90 11.87 6.40
N HIS A 182 33.22 11.22 5.49
CA HIS A 182 33.58 9.87 5.07
C HIS A 182 34.96 9.85 4.44
N PRO A 183 35.89 8.94 4.85
CA PRO A 183 37.34 9.03 4.47
C PRO A 183 37.57 8.90 2.95
N ALA A 184 36.67 8.18 2.24
CA ALA A 184 36.80 7.94 0.80
C ALA A 184 36.11 9.02 -0.06
N ILE A 185 35.33 9.94 0.52
CA ILE A 185 34.58 10.96 -0.23
C ILE A 185 35.25 12.33 -0.02
N LYS A 186 35.66 12.95 -1.11
CA LYS A 186 36.30 14.28 -1.09
C LYS A 186 35.48 15.25 -1.94
N ASN A 187 35.07 16.37 -1.36
CA ASN A 187 34.29 17.39 -2.06
C ASN A 187 33.04 16.83 -2.74
N LYS A 188 32.36 15.87 -2.08
CA LYS A 188 31.20 15.15 -2.59
C LYS A 188 31.45 14.35 -3.88
N LEU A 189 32.70 13.95 -4.12
CA LEU A 189 33.13 13.14 -5.25
C LEU A 189 33.85 11.89 -4.76
N ILE A 190 33.71 10.81 -5.55
CA ILE A 190 34.36 9.53 -5.33
C ILE A 190 34.72 8.91 -6.68
N SER A 191 35.83 8.18 -6.81
CA SER A 191 36.11 7.44 -8.04
C SER A 191 35.24 6.19 -8.16
N LEU A 192 35.03 5.72 -9.38
CA LEU A 192 34.23 4.52 -9.64
C LEU A 192 34.79 3.28 -8.94
N GLU A 193 36.10 3.11 -8.97
CA GLU A 193 36.80 2.00 -8.30
C GLU A 193 36.65 2.08 -6.77
N THR A 194 36.77 3.29 -6.20
CA THR A 194 36.60 3.48 -4.76
C THR A 194 35.18 3.21 -4.37
N PHE A 195 34.17 3.68 -5.14
CA PHE A 195 32.77 3.43 -4.93
C PHE A 195 32.47 1.92 -4.93
N ALA A 196 32.99 1.18 -5.90
CA ALA A 196 32.78 -0.26 -5.99
C ALA A 196 33.42 -1.04 -4.82
N ASN A 197 34.55 -0.57 -4.30
CA ASN A 197 35.27 -1.23 -3.20
C ASN A 197 34.72 -0.94 -1.80
N LEU A 198 33.82 0.02 -1.65
CA LEU A 198 33.15 0.29 -0.37
C LEU A 198 32.06 -0.75 -0.06
N SER A 199 31.67 -0.81 1.20
CA SER A 199 30.50 -1.61 1.62
C SER A 199 29.22 -0.82 1.40
N HIS A 200 28.22 -1.46 0.79
CA HIS A 200 26.97 -0.83 0.43
C HIS A 200 25.79 -1.36 1.24
N VAL A 201 24.83 -0.48 1.49
CA VAL A 201 23.45 -0.85 1.83
C VAL A 201 22.63 -0.81 0.55
N LEU A 202 21.93 -1.91 0.24
CA LEU A 202 20.97 -1.99 -0.86
C LEU A 202 19.53 -1.96 -0.31
N VAL A 203 18.77 -0.97 -0.74
CA VAL A 203 17.33 -0.94 -0.50
C VAL A 203 16.63 -1.64 -1.65
N THR A 204 15.94 -2.74 -1.35
CA THR A 204 15.19 -3.51 -2.34
C THR A 204 13.97 -4.16 -1.73
N LEU A 205 12.86 -4.18 -2.47
CA LEU A 205 11.65 -4.93 -2.14
C LEU A 205 11.71 -6.39 -2.61
N ARG A 206 12.76 -6.75 -3.37
CA ARG A 206 13.02 -8.11 -3.82
C ARG A 206 14.00 -8.81 -2.88
N GLN A 207 13.98 -10.12 -2.90
CA GLN A 207 14.95 -10.92 -2.15
C GLN A 207 16.32 -11.03 -2.84
N ASP A 208 16.47 -10.46 -4.03
CA ASP A 208 17.73 -10.40 -4.75
C ASP A 208 18.66 -9.29 -4.20
N ALA A 209 19.95 -9.56 -4.19
CA ALA A 209 20.99 -8.60 -3.76
C ALA A 209 21.52 -7.78 -4.95
N THR A 210 20.75 -7.63 -6.03
CA THR A 210 21.15 -6.92 -7.25
C THR A 210 20.18 -5.79 -7.58
N GLY A 211 20.70 -4.65 -8.01
CA GLY A 211 19.94 -3.48 -8.42
C GLY A 211 20.46 -2.88 -9.72
N GLU A 212 19.94 -1.70 -10.08
CA GLU A 212 20.35 -1.00 -11.29
C GLU A 212 21.83 -0.63 -11.27
N ILE A 213 22.35 -0.20 -10.12
CA ILE A 213 23.77 0.12 -9.92
C ILE A 213 24.66 -1.09 -10.22
N ASP A 214 24.24 -2.28 -9.84
CA ASP A 214 25.02 -3.51 -10.05
C ASP A 214 25.13 -3.85 -11.53
N LYS A 215 24.07 -3.63 -12.31
CA LYS A 215 24.09 -3.81 -13.77
C LYS A 215 25.05 -2.84 -14.43
N ILE A 216 25.05 -1.57 -14.01
CA ILE A 216 25.95 -0.56 -14.56
C ILE A 216 27.40 -0.88 -14.18
N LEU A 217 27.70 -1.23 -12.93
CA LEU A 217 29.03 -1.65 -12.51
C LEU A 217 29.56 -2.84 -13.32
N ALA A 218 28.69 -3.80 -13.63
CA ALA A 218 29.06 -4.95 -14.45
C ALA A 218 29.52 -4.56 -15.87
N THR A 219 29.00 -3.49 -16.48
CA THR A 219 29.46 -2.97 -17.77
C THR A 219 30.89 -2.43 -17.72
N HIS A 220 31.37 -2.07 -16.51
CA HIS A 220 32.75 -1.63 -16.24
C HIS A 220 33.62 -2.76 -15.67
N ASN A 221 33.14 -4.02 -15.68
CA ASN A 221 33.80 -5.17 -15.05
C ASN A 221 34.06 -4.97 -13.54
N LEU A 222 33.17 -4.25 -12.87
CA LEU A 222 33.22 -3.98 -11.43
C LEU A 222 32.03 -4.62 -10.74
N GLN A 223 32.23 -4.97 -9.47
CA GLN A 223 31.21 -5.45 -8.54
C GLN A 223 31.36 -4.73 -7.23
N ARG A 224 30.25 -4.49 -6.55
CA ARG A 224 30.28 -3.92 -5.21
C ARG A 224 29.89 -4.95 -4.15
N ARG A 225 30.39 -4.73 -2.93
CA ARG A 225 30.01 -5.54 -1.78
C ARG A 225 28.72 -5.00 -1.17
N ILE A 226 27.62 -5.75 -1.30
CA ILE A 226 26.41 -5.48 -0.54
C ILE A 226 26.56 -6.10 0.85
N GLN A 227 26.74 -5.27 1.87
CA GLN A 227 26.88 -5.70 3.26
C GLN A 227 25.53 -5.85 3.96
N LEU A 228 24.55 -5.04 3.57
CA LEU A 228 23.18 -5.08 4.09
C LEU A 228 22.18 -4.92 2.95
N THR A 229 21.16 -5.76 2.94
CA THR A 229 19.95 -5.64 2.11
C THR A 229 18.76 -5.39 3.00
N THR A 230 17.91 -4.41 2.68
CA THR A 230 16.72 -4.06 3.47
C THR A 230 15.61 -3.52 2.58
N PRO A 231 14.32 -3.82 2.87
CA PRO A 231 13.19 -3.15 2.21
C PRO A 231 12.87 -1.77 2.82
N HIS A 232 13.46 -1.43 3.96
CA HIS A 232 13.12 -0.26 4.76
C HIS A 232 14.11 0.88 4.53
N ILE A 233 13.75 1.85 3.69
CA ILE A 233 14.65 2.98 3.38
C ILE A 233 14.83 3.94 4.57
N LEU A 234 13.84 4.03 5.46
CA LEU A 234 13.83 4.97 6.59
C LEU A 234 14.82 4.62 7.72
N ILE A 235 15.41 3.41 7.72
CA ILE A 235 16.45 3.04 8.70
C ILE A 235 17.84 3.50 8.28
N LEU A 236 18.02 3.94 7.03
CA LEU A 236 19.34 4.29 6.49
C LEU A 236 20.05 5.41 7.26
N PRO A 237 19.36 6.47 7.73
CA PRO A 237 20.05 7.53 8.48
C PRO A 237 20.83 7.00 9.68
N GLU A 238 20.28 6.06 10.42
CA GLU A 238 20.96 5.49 11.60
C GLU A 238 22.13 4.61 11.21
N ILE A 239 21.97 3.79 10.19
CA ILE A 239 23.02 2.87 9.72
C ILE A 239 24.18 3.65 9.07
N ILE A 240 23.87 4.57 8.18
CA ILE A 240 24.88 5.32 7.41
C ILE A 240 25.63 6.29 8.29
N SER A 241 24.95 7.00 9.21
CA SER A 241 25.61 7.97 10.09
C SER A 241 26.62 7.34 11.06
N SER A 242 26.46 6.05 11.38
CA SER A 242 27.25 5.29 12.35
C SER A 242 28.28 4.34 11.72
N SER A 243 28.42 4.34 10.39
CA SER A 243 29.32 3.41 9.68
C SER A 243 30.02 4.07 8.48
N ASP A 244 30.97 3.33 7.88
CA ASP A 244 31.59 3.69 6.59
C ASP A 244 30.86 3.03 5.40
N MET A 245 29.65 2.55 5.60
CA MET A 245 28.81 2.09 4.50
C MET A 245 28.23 3.26 3.73
N ILE A 246 28.01 3.05 2.44
CA ILE A 246 27.33 3.99 1.56
C ILE A 246 26.05 3.38 0.99
N ALA A 247 25.14 4.22 0.51
CA ALA A 247 23.98 3.75 -0.20
C ALA A 247 23.66 4.67 -1.40
N ALA A 248 23.15 4.08 -2.47
CA ALA A 248 22.51 4.82 -3.55
C ALA A 248 20.99 4.83 -3.29
N VAL A 249 20.43 6.02 -3.17
CA VAL A 249 19.01 6.23 -2.81
C VAL A 249 18.35 7.24 -3.75
N PRO A 250 17.01 7.31 -3.82
CA PRO A 250 16.34 8.40 -4.52
C PRO A 250 16.78 9.77 -3.99
N TYR A 251 16.97 10.74 -4.89
CA TYR A 251 17.51 12.06 -4.54
C TYR A 251 16.71 12.77 -3.45
N ARG A 252 15.37 12.77 -3.56
CA ARG A 252 14.48 13.48 -2.61
C ARG A 252 14.68 13.00 -1.17
N ILE A 253 14.76 11.69 -0.98
CA ILE A 253 14.95 11.15 0.36
C ILE A 253 16.41 11.31 0.84
N GLY A 254 17.40 11.21 -0.05
CA GLY A 254 18.80 11.48 0.28
C GLY A 254 19.00 12.93 0.74
N ALA A 255 18.41 13.89 0.03
CA ALA A 255 18.41 15.30 0.41
C ALA A 255 17.76 15.52 1.78
N TYR A 256 16.61 14.88 2.05
CA TYR A 256 15.95 14.94 3.35
C TYR A 256 16.85 14.39 4.47
N PHE A 257 17.46 13.23 4.28
CA PHE A 257 18.36 12.62 5.26
C PHE A 257 19.57 13.50 5.58
N SER A 258 20.12 14.21 4.58
CA SER A 258 21.26 15.10 4.78
C SER A 258 20.95 16.29 5.69
N ASN A 259 19.69 16.67 5.82
CA ASN A 259 19.23 17.74 6.71
C ASN A 259 18.96 17.25 8.15
N LEU A 260 18.65 15.96 8.34
CA LEU A 260 18.23 15.41 9.63
C LEU A 260 19.37 14.76 10.42
N ALA A 261 20.34 14.15 9.73
CA ALA A 261 21.34 13.29 10.34
C ALA A 261 22.77 13.71 9.99
N ASN A 262 23.74 13.02 10.56
CA ASN A 262 25.15 13.19 10.22
C ASN A 262 25.50 12.55 8.86
N ILE A 263 24.73 12.91 7.83
CA ILE A 263 24.80 12.40 6.46
C ILE A 263 25.16 13.53 5.51
N GLU A 264 25.92 13.20 4.48
CA GLU A 264 26.13 14.02 3.30
C GLU A 264 25.72 13.27 2.04
N ILE A 265 25.25 14.02 1.04
CA ILE A 265 24.97 13.50 -0.29
C ILE A 265 26.18 13.70 -1.20
N PHE A 266 26.38 12.78 -2.12
CA PHE A 266 27.42 12.85 -3.16
C PHE A 266 26.89 12.34 -4.50
N GLU A 267 27.43 12.90 -5.60
CA GLU A 267 27.06 12.42 -6.93
C GLU A 267 27.67 11.02 -7.16
N LEU A 268 26.86 10.12 -7.74
CA LEU A 268 27.34 8.79 -8.08
C LEU A 268 28.41 8.88 -9.18
N PRO A 269 29.51 8.11 -9.11
CA PRO A 269 30.58 8.12 -10.12
C PRO A 269 30.21 7.29 -11.37
N LEU A 270 28.93 7.19 -11.68
CA LEU A 270 28.35 6.45 -12.81
C LEU A 270 27.06 7.13 -13.25
N GLU A 271 26.75 7.00 -14.53
CA GLU A 271 25.51 7.55 -15.09
C GLU A 271 24.36 6.60 -14.83
N THR A 272 23.35 7.07 -14.13
CA THR A 272 22.07 6.38 -13.95
C THR A 272 20.98 7.08 -14.74
N GLN A 273 20.13 6.30 -15.39
CA GLN A 273 18.96 6.89 -16.03
C GLN A 273 17.94 7.32 -14.96
N PRO A 274 17.36 8.54 -15.08
CA PRO A 274 16.21 8.90 -14.28
C PRO A 274 15.07 7.90 -14.51
N TRP A 275 14.28 7.67 -13.47
CA TRP A 275 13.10 6.82 -13.59
C TRP A 275 11.84 7.59 -13.22
N THR A 276 10.72 7.10 -13.71
CA THR A 276 9.42 7.70 -13.47
C THR A 276 8.72 6.99 -12.31
N VAL A 277 8.34 7.74 -11.29
CA VAL A 277 7.32 7.32 -10.34
C VAL A 277 5.96 7.57 -10.98
N SER A 278 5.13 6.54 -11.01
CA SER A 278 3.85 6.52 -11.69
C SER A 278 2.73 6.12 -10.74
N MET A 279 1.52 6.46 -11.11
CA MET A 279 0.28 5.98 -10.50
C MET A 279 -0.38 5.01 -11.46
N ILE A 280 -0.85 3.87 -10.93
CA ILE A 280 -1.65 2.90 -11.70
C ILE A 280 -2.98 2.62 -11.01
N TRP A 281 -3.99 2.29 -11.79
CA TRP A 281 -5.31 1.88 -11.30
C TRP A 281 -5.99 0.93 -12.30
N SER A 282 -7.03 0.21 -11.86
CA SER A 282 -7.81 -0.65 -12.72
C SER A 282 -8.66 0.15 -13.71
N GLN A 283 -8.71 -0.28 -14.97
CA GLN A 283 -9.61 0.27 -15.99
C GLN A 283 -11.09 0.19 -15.54
N LEU A 284 -11.43 -0.78 -14.71
CA LEU A 284 -12.80 -0.97 -14.19
C LEU A 284 -13.26 0.21 -13.32
N THR A 285 -12.33 0.89 -12.64
CA THR A 285 -12.62 2.01 -11.74
C THR A 285 -12.30 3.37 -12.36
N ASP A 286 -12.01 3.41 -13.66
CA ASP A 286 -11.58 4.64 -14.33
C ASP A 286 -12.66 5.74 -14.29
N LYS A 287 -13.93 5.36 -14.40
CA LYS A 287 -15.08 6.27 -14.39
C LYS A 287 -15.72 6.47 -13.00
N ASP A 288 -15.15 5.87 -11.92
CA ASP A 288 -15.63 6.11 -10.56
C ASP A 288 -15.23 7.51 -10.11
N ASP A 289 -16.20 8.33 -9.72
CA ASP A 289 -16.00 9.75 -9.38
C ASP A 289 -15.05 9.93 -8.19
N ALA A 290 -15.15 9.10 -7.17
CA ALA A 290 -14.30 9.19 -5.98
C ALA A 290 -12.85 8.77 -6.30
N ASN A 291 -12.67 7.69 -7.08
CA ASN A 291 -11.35 7.28 -7.52
C ASN A 291 -10.75 8.31 -8.49
N SER A 292 -11.56 8.91 -9.34
CA SER A 292 -11.13 10.01 -10.23
C SER A 292 -10.65 11.21 -9.43
N TRP A 293 -11.38 11.62 -8.40
CA TRP A 293 -10.96 12.67 -7.49
C TRP A 293 -9.64 12.34 -6.77
N LEU A 294 -9.49 11.12 -6.25
CA LEU A 294 -8.24 10.68 -5.62
C LEU A 294 -7.06 10.79 -6.58
N ARG A 295 -7.22 10.29 -7.81
CA ARG A 295 -6.18 10.35 -8.84
C ARG A 295 -5.81 11.79 -9.20
N GLN A 296 -6.81 12.65 -9.37
CA GLN A 296 -6.56 14.06 -9.65
C GLN A 296 -5.85 14.77 -8.50
N THR A 297 -6.25 14.48 -7.26
CA THR A 297 -5.58 15.00 -6.06
C THR A 297 -4.13 14.54 -5.99
N LEU A 298 -3.87 13.24 -6.23
CA LEU A 298 -2.50 12.71 -6.26
C LEU A 298 -1.64 13.38 -7.34
N LYS A 299 -2.18 13.65 -8.53
CA LYS A 299 -1.47 14.42 -9.56
C LYS A 299 -1.14 15.83 -9.08
N THR A 300 -2.14 16.55 -8.56
CA THR A 300 -1.97 17.94 -8.09
C THR A 300 -0.92 18.05 -6.98
N VAL A 301 -0.91 17.12 -6.01
CA VAL A 301 0.10 17.16 -4.95
C VAL A 301 1.49 16.75 -5.44
N CYS A 302 1.57 15.90 -6.46
CA CYS A 302 2.85 15.52 -7.06
C CYS A 302 3.47 16.62 -7.93
N GLU A 303 2.70 17.57 -8.45
CA GLU A 303 3.21 18.77 -9.15
C GLU A 303 4.01 19.70 -8.21
N GLN A 304 3.85 19.54 -6.89
CA GLN A 304 4.53 20.33 -5.85
C GLN A 304 5.75 19.63 -5.25
N ILE A 305 6.08 18.46 -5.76
CA ILE A 305 7.19 17.60 -5.33
C ILE A 305 8.37 17.76 -6.29
#